data_0fd1b6ca6a245c45952e1a5b5dd3705a
#
_entry.id   0fd1b6ca6a245c45952e1a5b5dd3705a
#
_cell.length_a   1.000
_cell.length_b   1.000
_cell.length_c   1.000
_cell.angle_alpha   90.00
_cell.angle_beta   90.00
_cell.angle_gamma   90.00
#
_symmetry.space_group_name_H-M   'P 1'
#
loop_
_entity.id
_entity.type
_entity.pdbx_description
1 polymer ?
#
loop_
_entity_poly.entity_id
_entity_poly.type
_entity_poly.pdbx_seq_one_letter_code
_entity_poly.pdbx_strand_id
1 'polypeptide(L)'
;MRLDVVPSAREPDMIFVAKKREALFQRLFLDGPADLAVEIVSRWSVRRDGRDKFREYEVAGVGEYWLIDPARKSADFYRLGSDSRYSPVTIGDDGFFRSRVVDGFFLRPEWLWNMPSPVAVLRELGVL
;
A
#
# COMPACT_ATOMS: atom_id res chain seq x y z
N MET A 1 -0.70 -13.48 3.98
CA MET A 1 -2.09 -12.94 4.04
C MET A 1 -3.03 -13.89 3.31
N ARG A 2 -3.97 -14.46 4.06
CA ARG A 2 -4.96 -15.38 3.50
C ARG A 2 -6.18 -14.58 3.01
N LEU A 3 -6.63 -14.88 1.79
CA LEU A 3 -7.77 -14.20 1.16
C LEU A 3 -8.87 -15.21 0.90
N ASP A 4 -9.99 -15.11 1.60
CA ASP A 4 -11.07 -16.10 1.53
C ASP A 4 -11.78 -16.13 0.18
N VAL A 5 -11.79 -15.01 -0.54
CA VAL A 5 -12.50 -14.87 -1.82
C VAL A 5 -11.71 -15.43 -3.00
N VAL A 6 -10.44 -15.73 -2.81
CA VAL A 6 -9.58 -16.38 -3.79
C VAL A 6 -8.83 -17.52 -3.11
N PRO A 7 -8.67 -18.68 -3.78
CA PRO A 7 -8.02 -19.84 -3.16
C PRO A 7 -6.49 -19.70 -3.15
N SER A 8 -6.00 -18.59 -2.64
CA SER A 8 -4.57 -18.32 -2.60
C SER A 8 -4.20 -17.54 -1.35
N ALA A 9 -2.95 -17.72 -0.94
CA ALA A 9 -2.31 -16.87 0.03
C ALA A 9 -1.35 -15.94 -0.70
N ARG A 10 -1.28 -14.70 -0.28
CA ARG A 10 -0.34 -13.72 -0.83
C ARG A 10 0.62 -13.25 0.26
N GLU A 11 1.82 -12.94 -0.15
CA GLU A 11 2.86 -12.38 0.71
C GLU A 11 3.23 -10.99 0.20
N PRO A 12 2.46 -9.94 0.57
CA PRO A 12 2.84 -8.57 0.24
C PRO A 12 4.19 -8.22 0.86
N ASP A 13 4.94 -7.32 0.24
CA ASP A 13 6.21 -6.86 0.79
C ASP A 13 6.02 -6.15 2.12
N MET A 14 4.89 -5.45 2.29
CA MET A 14 4.53 -4.79 3.53
C MET A 14 3.01 -4.78 3.68
N ILE A 15 2.53 -4.91 4.92
CA ILE A 15 1.10 -4.78 5.24
C ILE A 15 0.92 -3.85 6.44
N PHE A 16 -0.27 -3.27 6.52
CA PHE A 16 -0.74 -2.59 7.71
C PHE A 16 -2.12 -3.14 8.07
N VAL A 17 -2.30 -3.45 9.36
CA VAL A 17 -3.58 -3.90 9.91
C VAL A 17 -3.91 -3.00 11.08
N ALA A 18 -5.09 -2.38 11.05
CA ALA A 18 -5.54 -1.53 12.13
C ALA A 18 -5.64 -2.33 13.45
N LYS A 19 -5.32 -1.68 14.57
CA LYS A 19 -5.30 -2.34 15.89
C LYS A 19 -6.60 -3.07 16.20
N LYS A 20 -7.74 -2.51 15.84
CA LYS A 20 -9.06 -3.12 16.05
C LYS A 20 -9.24 -4.47 15.32
N ARG A 21 -8.37 -4.76 14.36
CA ARG A 21 -8.37 -6.00 13.57
C ARG A 21 -7.16 -6.90 13.87
N GLU A 22 -6.42 -6.61 14.91
CA GLU A 22 -5.18 -7.35 15.27
C GLU A 22 -5.42 -8.84 15.51
N ALA A 23 -6.64 -9.23 15.85
CA ALA A 23 -7.01 -10.63 16.04
C ALA A 23 -6.86 -11.48 14.78
N LEU A 24 -6.76 -10.85 13.58
CA LEU A 24 -6.49 -11.57 12.33
C LEU A 24 -5.06 -12.12 12.27
N PHE A 25 -4.12 -11.58 13.05
CA PHE A 25 -2.76 -12.11 13.09
C PHE A 25 -2.74 -13.48 13.76
N GLN A 26 -2.28 -14.46 13.02
CA GLN A 26 -2.01 -15.80 13.49
C GLN A 26 -0.49 -16.01 13.58
N ARG A 27 -0.06 -17.12 14.18
CA ARG A 27 1.37 -17.37 14.40
C ARG A 27 2.21 -17.31 13.12
N LEU A 28 1.67 -17.80 11.99
CA LEU A 28 2.41 -17.94 10.75
C LEU A 28 1.80 -17.15 9.58
N PHE A 29 0.64 -16.53 9.76
CA PHE A 29 -0.06 -15.83 8.68
C PHE A 29 -1.07 -14.83 9.22
N LEU A 30 -1.51 -13.95 8.33
CA LEU A 30 -2.66 -13.08 8.58
C LEU A 30 -3.91 -13.76 8.05
N ASP A 31 -4.90 -13.97 8.90
CA ASP A 31 -6.16 -14.64 8.55
C ASP A 31 -7.21 -13.66 8.04
N GLY A 32 -6.97 -13.13 6.87
CA GLY A 32 -7.87 -12.19 6.20
C GLY A 32 -7.11 -11.07 5.50
N PRO A 33 -7.83 -10.15 4.85
CA PRO A 33 -7.20 -9.03 4.16
C PRO A 33 -6.65 -8.00 5.14
N ALA A 34 -5.47 -7.46 4.84
CA ALA A 34 -4.92 -6.30 5.54
C ALA A 34 -5.71 -5.04 5.18
N ASP A 35 -5.53 -3.97 5.93
CA ASP A 35 -6.08 -2.67 5.59
C ASP A 35 -5.28 -2.00 4.47
N LEU A 36 -3.97 -2.26 4.43
CA LEU A 36 -3.05 -1.78 3.41
C LEU A 36 -2.14 -2.93 2.98
N ALA A 37 -1.94 -3.06 1.67
CA ALA A 37 -0.90 -3.92 1.09
C ALA A 37 0.03 -3.08 0.22
N VAL A 38 1.32 -3.24 0.42
CA VAL A 38 2.36 -2.57 -0.37
C VAL A 38 3.14 -3.63 -1.14
N GLU A 39 3.26 -3.44 -2.44
CA GLU A 39 4.05 -4.29 -3.32
C GLU A 39 5.17 -3.47 -3.96
N ILE A 40 6.37 -4.01 -3.91
CA ILE A 40 7.53 -3.39 -4.54
C ILE A 40 7.88 -4.22 -5.78
N VAL A 41 7.81 -3.57 -6.95
CA VAL A 41 8.08 -4.24 -8.23
C VAL A 41 9.56 -4.59 -8.31
N SER A 42 9.85 -5.87 -8.57
CA SER A 42 11.18 -6.35 -8.87
C SER A 42 11.29 -6.70 -10.37
N ARG A 43 12.53 -6.78 -10.89
CA ARG A 43 12.77 -7.14 -12.30
C ARG A 43 12.17 -8.49 -12.69
N TRP A 44 11.92 -9.37 -11.70
CA TRP A 44 11.45 -10.73 -11.91
C TRP A 44 9.94 -10.88 -11.74
N SER A 45 9.27 -9.92 -11.09
CA SER A 45 7.83 -9.95 -10.83
C SER A 45 7.06 -9.10 -11.84
N VAL A 46 7.18 -9.46 -13.12
CA VAL A 46 6.67 -8.63 -14.22
C VAL A 46 5.15 -8.74 -14.36
N ARG A 47 4.52 -7.66 -14.78
CA ARG A 47 3.16 -7.41 -15.33
C ARG A 47 2.05 -8.44 -15.02
N ARG A 48 2.32 -9.73 -15.13
CA ARG A 48 1.36 -10.83 -14.93
C ARG A 48 0.91 -10.91 -13.48
N ASP A 49 1.87 -10.86 -12.58
CA ASP A 49 1.64 -10.94 -11.14
C ASP A 49 0.95 -9.68 -10.60
N GLY A 50 1.28 -8.51 -11.17
CA GLY A 50 0.70 -7.24 -10.75
C GLY A 50 -0.80 -7.11 -11.02
N ARG A 51 -1.28 -7.63 -12.15
CA ARG A 51 -2.72 -7.61 -12.48
C ARG A 51 -3.52 -8.54 -11.57
N ASP A 52 -2.97 -9.73 -11.31
CA ASP A 52 -3.62 -10.72 -10.46
C ASP A 52 -3.71 -10.23 -9.02
N LYS A 53 -2.63 -9.65 -8.50
CA LYS A 53 -2.60 -9.07 -7.16
C LYS A 53 -3.58 -7.90 -7.01
N PHE A 54 -3.62 -7.00 -7.98
CA PHE A 54 -4.55 -5.87 -8.00
C PHE A 54 -6.00 -6.37 -7.84
N ARG A 55 -6.39 -7.32 -8.70
CA ARG A 55 -7.74 -7.87 -8.68
C ARG A 55 -8.05 -8.64 -7.41
N GLU A 56 -7.12 -9.46 -6.96
CA GLU A 56 -7.30 -10.25 -5.75
C GLU A 56 -7.44 -9.37 -4.51
N TYR A 57 -6.63 -8.34 -4.38
CA TYR A 57 -6.71 -7.41 -3.27
C TYR A 57 -7.98 -6.59 -3.31
N GLU A 58 -8.41 -6.18 -4.50
CA GLU A 58 -9.66 -5.47 -4.70
C GLU A 58 -10.86 -6.32 -4.25
N VAL A 59 -10.96 -7.54 -4.74
CA VAL A 59 -12.05 -8.48 -4.41
C VAL A 59 -12.02 -8.84 -2.92
N ALA A 60 -10.84 -8.99 -2.33
CA ALA A 60 -10.68 -9.32 -0.92
C ALA A 60 -11.03 -8.17 0.02
N GLY A 61 -11.08 -6.94 -0.49
CA GLY A 61 -11.44 -5.77 0.32
C GLY A 61 -10.26 -5.09 1.02
N VAL A 62 -9.03 -5.24 0.48
CA VAL A 62 -7.88 -4.49 0.98
C VAL A 62 -8.10 -3.00 0.72
N GLY A 63 -8.15 -2.18 1.76
CA GLY A 63 -8.58 -0.79 1.68
C GLY A 63 -7.67 0.11 0.85
N GLU A 64 -6.36 -0.06 0.94
CA GLU A 64 -5.39 0.62 0.08
C GLU A 64 -4.37 -0.37 -0.46
N TYR A 65 -3.99 -0.16 -1.71
CA TYR A 65 -2.97 -0.94 -2.41
C TYR A 65 -1.95 0.02 -3.02
N TRP A 66 -0.68 -0.11 -2.60
CA TRP A 66 0.40 0.72 -3.10
C TRP A 66 1.33 -0.14 -3.95
N LEU A 67 1.56 0.29 -5.18
CA LEU A 67 2.47 -0.36 -6.11
C LEU A 67 3.66 0.56 -6.37
N ILE A 68 4.83 0.17 -5.88
CA ILE A 68 6.04 0.97 -5.95
C ILE A 68 7.00 0.32 -6.93
N ASP A 69 7.45 1.07 -7.93
CA ASP A 69 8.42 0.63 -8.93
C ASP A 69 9.69 1.48 -8.83
N PRO A 70 10.71 1.02 -8.08
CA PRO A 70 11.94 1.80 -7.91
C PRO A 70 12.73 1.98 -9.20
N ALA A 71 12.70 1.00 -10.11
CA ALA A 71 13.43 1.07 -11.38
C ALA A 71 12.85 2.16 -12.29
N ARG A 72 11.53 2.31 -12.31
CA ARG A 72 10.84 3.34 -13.07
C ARG A 72 10.65 4.64 -12.30
N LYS A 73 11.01 4.66 -11.03
CA LYS A 73 10.78 5.79 -10.12
C LYS A 73 9.32 6.23 -10.16
N SER A 74 8.42 5.25 -9.97
CA SER A 74 6.99 5.47 -9.97
C SER A 74 6.33 4.81 -8.77
N ALA A 75 5.23 5.40 -8.33
CA ALA A 75 4.40 4.85 -7.26
C ALA A 75 2.94 5.10 -7.62
N ASP A 76 2.15 4.03 -7.61
CA ASP A 76 0.72 4.09 -7.82
C ASP A 76 0.01 3.75 -6.52
N PHE A 77 -0.88 4.61 -6.09
CA PHE A 77 -1.66 4.43 -4.88
C PHE A 77 -3.12 4.23 -5.27
N TYR A 78 -3.70 3.12 -4.81
CA TYR A 78 -5.09 2.79 -5.09
C TYR A 78 -5.89 2.75 -3.80
N ARG A 79 -7.12 3.22 -3.86
CA ARG A 79 -8.02 3.24 -2.71
C ARG A 79 -9.33 2.56 -3.07
N LEU A 80 -9.79 1.67 -2.18
CA LEU A 80 -11.04 0.96 -2.36
C LEU A 80 -12.20 1.91 -2.09
N GLY A 81 -13.10 2.03 -3.08
CA GLY A 81 -14.29 2.83 -2.96
C GLY A 81 -15.47 2.07 -2.35
N SER A 82 -16.58 2.78 -2.15
CA SER A 82 -17.83 2.19 -1.66
C SER A 82 -18.43 1.16 -2.64
N ASP A 83 -18.02 1.22 -3.91
CA ASP A 83 -18.39 0.25 -4.95
C ASP A 83 -17.52 -1.01 -4.94
N SER A 84 -16.62 -1.16 -3.97
CA SER A 84 -15.64 -2.24 -3.86
C SER A 84 -14.66 -2.30 -5.05
N ARG A 85 -14.41 -1.14 -5.67
CA ARG A 85 -13.45 -1.00 -6.76
C ARG A 85 -12.32 -0.06 -6.37
N TYR A 86 -11.11 -0.38 -6.83
CA TYR A 86 -9.98 0.52 -6.67
C TYR A 86 -10.05 1.70 -7.63
N SER A 87 -9.74 2.87 -7.10
CA SER A 87 -9.51 4.09 -7.88
C SER A 87 -8.12 4.61 -7.57
N PRO A 88 -7.40 5.12 -8.59
CA PRO A 88 -6.11 5.75 -8.33
C PRO A 88 -6.30 6.99 -7.47
N VAL A 89 -5.38 7.16 -6.51
CA VAL A 89 -5.38 8.33 -5.63
C VAL A 89 -4.59 9.44 -6.30
N THR A 90 -5.22 10.60 -6.45
CA THR A 90 -4.56 11.78 -6.97
C THR A 90 -3.67 12.39 -5.89
N ILE A 91 -2.41 12.68 -6.26
CA ILE A 91 -1.50 13.39 -5.38
C ILE A 91 -1.97 14.83 -5.22
N GLY A 92 -1.95 15.35 -3.99
CA GLY A 92 -2.36 16.72 -3.72
C GLY A 92 -1.48 17.76 -4.40
N ASP A 93 -1.98 19.00 -4.50
CA ASP A 93 -1.23 20.13 -5.10
C ASP A 93 0.08 20.40 -4.38
N ASP A 94 0.17 20.03 -3.11
CA ASP A 94 1.39 20.15 -2.31
C ASP A 94 2.40 19.01 -2.58
N GLY A 95 2.07 18.08 -3.45
CA GLY A 95 2.93 16.96 -3.82
C GLY A 95 2.91 15.79 -2.84
N PHE A 96 2.02 15.80 -1.86
CA PHE A 96 1.90 14.73 -0.87
C PHE A 96 0.80 13.74 -1.20
N PHE A 97 1.12 12.47 -1.02
CA PHE A 97 0.12 11.41 -0.88
C PHE A 97 -0.28 11.29 0.59
N ARG A 98 -1.57 11.14 0.86
CA ARG A 98 -2.10 10.93 2.21
C ARG A 98 -2.89 9.65 2.27
N SER A 99 -2.55 8.77 3.24
CA SER A 99 -3.27 7.53 3.46
C SER A 99 -4.56 7.78 4.24
N ARG A 100 -5.60 7.00 3.93
CA ARG A 100 -6.83 6.97 4.74
C ARG A 100 -6.82 5.83 5.74
N VAL A 101 -6.09 4.76 5.46
CA VAL A 101 -6.07 3.58 6.34
C VAL A 101 -5.00 3.70 7.42
N VAL A 102 -3.89 4.38 7.13
CA VAL A 102 -2.87 4.70 8.12
C VAL A 102 -3.05 6.15 8.52
N ASP A 103 -3.78 6.36 9.60
CA ASP A 103 -4.16 7.69 10.04
C ASP A 103 -2.95 8.60 10.27
N GLY A 104 -3.00 9.79 9.68
CA GLY A 104 -1.93 10.78 9.80
C GLY A 104 -0.69 10.51 8.94
N PHE A 105 -0.65 9.39 8.21
CA PHE A 105 0.50 9.08 7.35
C PHE A 105 0.44 9.83 6.03
N PHE A 106 1.57 10.43 5.65
CA PHE A 106 1.73 11.07 4.35
C PHE A 106 3.19 11.01 3.91
N LEU A 107 3.40 11.08 2.59
CA LEU A 107 4.75 11.11 2.01
C LEU A 107 4.73 11.82 0.65
N ARG A 108 5.91 12.31 0.25
CA ARG A 108 6.15 12.67 -1.15
C ARG A 108 6.59 11.41 -1.88
N PRO A 109 5.97 11.06 -3.03
CA PRO A 109 6.34 9.83 -3.75
C PRO A 109 7.84 9.74 -4.07
N GLU A 110 8.49 10.83 -4.41
CA GLU A 110 9.93 10.86 -4.71
C GLU A 110 10.81 10.46 -3.54
N TRP A 111 10.34 10.52 -2.30
CA TRP A 111 11.09 10.04 -1.14
C TRP A 111 11.37 8.54 -1.21
N LEU A 112 10.55 7.79 -1.95
CA LEU A 112 10.67 6.34 -2.06
C LEU A 112 11.91 5.90 -2.85
N TRP A 113 12.41 6.76 -3.74
CA TRP A 113 13.63 6.47 -4.54
C TRP A 113 14.71 7.53 -4.41
N ASN A 114 14.43 8.63 -3.74
CA ASN A 114 15.38 9.70 -3.45
C ASN A 114 15.14 10.15 -2.01
N MET A 115 15.62 9.35 -1.07
CA MET A 115 15.37 9.55 0.36
C MET A 115 15.97 10.86 0.85
N PRO A 116 15.15 11.78 1.38
CA PRO A 116 15.65 13.03 1.96
C PRO A 116 16.34 12.77 3.31
N SER A 117 17.12 13.75 3.76
CA SER A 117 17.66 13.67 5.11
C SER A 117 16.54 13.77 6.15
N PRO A 118 16.68 13.10 7.32
CA PRO A 118 15.67 13.22 8.38
C PRO A 118 15.39 14.67 8.79
N VAL A 119 16.41 15.52 8.81
CA VAL A 119 16.25 16.94 9.15
C VAL A 119 15.36 17.66 8.12
N ALA A 120 15.58 17.39 6.83
CA ALA A 120 14.77 18.00 5.76
C ALA A 120 13.30 17.57 5.89
N VAL A 121 13.04 16.31 6.18
CA VAL A 121 11.69 15.80 6.39
C VAL A 121 11.03 16.47 7.59
N LEU A 122 11.73 16.56 8.71
CA LEU A 122 11.20 17.16 9.92
C LEU A 122 10.88 18.65 9.74
N ARG A 123 11.69 19.37 8.97
CA ARG A 123 11.40 20.75 8.61
C ARG A 123 10.13 20.86 7.77
N GLU A 124 9.98 20.00 6.80
CA GLU A 124 8.80 19.99 5.93
C GLU A 124 7.53 19.63 6.70
N LEU A 125 7.64 18.78 7.71
CA LEU A 125 6.55 18.44 8.62
C LEU A 125 6.24 19.54 9.64
N GLY A 126 7.04 20.59 9.71
CA GLY A 126 6.86 21.66 10.67
C GLY A 126 7.25 21.30 12.11
N VAL A 127 8.05 20.25 12.29
CA VAL A 127 8.52 19.78 13.60
C VAL A 127 9.83 20.46 14.01
N LEU A 128 10.57 20.97 13.04
CA LEU A 128 11.79 21.76 13.24
C LEU A 128 11.66 23.15 12.72
#